data_b034a399b55813f56a77e135f1868518
#
_entry.id   b034a399b55813f56a77e135f1868518
#
_cell.length_a   1.000
_cell.length_b   1.000
_cell.length_c   1.000
_cell.angle_alpha   90.00
_cell.angle_beta   90.00
_cell.angle_gamma   90.00
#
_symmetry.space_group_name_H-M   'P 1'
#
loop_
_entity.id
_entity.type
_entity.pdbx_description
1 polymer ?
#
loop_
_entity_poly.entity_id
_entity_poly.type
_entity_poly.pdbx_seq_one_letter_code
_entity_poly.pdbx_strand_id
1 'polypeptide(L)'
;MSVIELSHREPPGAARAAMMLQRAHWAAELFARYDIERVRRIVDAVAAAGEAHAERYAEWAVEETGMGVVEHKVLKNVACSRELWDRYRDHDYVSPRILADDKVLELPRPAGVIFALTPTTNPIATVYFKVLLALMTRNAIVVSPHPGAKAVCADAVRVLSDAAVAAGAPDGCIQVVEEPSIPLIEALMTDQTTDVIVATGGNAVVRAAYRSGNPAIGVGPGNVPAFVDATADIAAAARAIVDSKSFDNSILCTNESAIIVEEEVAEQLIRELGRAGAHVCTPEEVERVREHLFPDHRMRLDLIGKSATVLAEEAGLTVPATTRVLVAPFSLVVPEEPLAREKLLPVLGLVRVPNTRAGISAAQAMLRATGAGHSASIHSTRAQTIMEYGAAVKVLRVTVNVGNSLGSAGVLTNLAPTMTIGTGFYGRSSLGENLEPRHLVNWTRVAYNADRSVPFDEFGGMQPWRLETVPTAASSAAPADPAPATPATDVLREEVRRLILEELKELTRQ
;
A
#
# COMPACT_ATOMS: atom_id res chain seq x y z
N MET A 1 34.12 -45.52 0.11
CA MET A 1 33.79 -44.11 0.36
C MET A 1 32.48 -43.84 -0.29
N SER A 2 31.41 -43.58 0.50
CA SER A 2 30.12 -43.20 -0.06
C SER A 2 30.17 -41.75 -0.51
N VAL A 3 29.91 -41.50 -1.78
CA VAL A 3 29.73 -40.17 -2.32
C VAL A 3 28.42 -39.64 -1.71
N ILE A 4 28.50 -38.63 -0.85
CA ILE A 4 27.34 -37.86 -0.41
C ILE A 4 26.98 -36.99 -1.59
N GLU A 5 25.96 -37.35 -2.37
CA GLU A 5 25.29 -36.44 -3.30
C GLU A 5 24.64 -35.32 -2.50
N LEU A 6 25.29 -34.18 -2.46
CA LEU A 6 24.69 -32.95 -2.03
C LEU A 6 23.69 -32.52 -3.15
N SER A 7 22.50 -33.09 -3.11
CA SER A 7 21.41 -32.59 -3.95
C SER A 7 20.96 -31.21 -3.39
N HIS A 8 21.68 -30.18 -3.79
CA HIS A 8 21.25 -28.80 -3.59
C HIS A 8 20.10 -28.52 -4.59
N ARG A 9 18.92 -29.01 -4.28
CA ARG A 9 17.71 -28.58 -5.00
C ARG A 9 17.44 -27.15 -4.53
N GLU A 10 17.65 -26.19 -5.43
CA GLU A 10 17.16 -24.83 -5.20
C GLU A 10 15.67 -24.90 -4.85
N PRO A 11 15.20 -24.12 -3.85
CA PRO A 11 13.79 -24.04 -3.55
C PRO A 11 12.97 -23.67 -4.80
N PRO A 12 11.79 -24.24 -5.00
CA PRO A 12 10.94 -23.88 -6.13
C PRO A 12 10.72 -22.35 -6.18
N GLY A 13 10.96 -21.72 -7.33
CA GLY A 13 10.82 -20.27 -7.52
C GLY A 13 12.09 -19.46 -7.28
N ALA A 14 13.15 -20.00 -6.66
CA ALA A 14 14.38 -19.28 -6.34
C ALA A 14 15.06 -18.67 -7.58
N ALA A 15 15.22 -19.44 -8.65
CA ALA A 15 15.85 -18.94 -9.88
C ALA A 15 15.06 -17.79 -10.52
N ARG A 16 13.72 -17.86 -10.51
CA ARG A 16 12.87 -16.78 -11.03
C ARG A 16 12.95 -15.55 -10.12
N ALA A 17 12.93 -15.73 -8.81
CA ALA A 17 13.11 -14.65 -7.84
C ALA A 17 14.45 -13.94 -8.05
N ALA A 18 15.55 -14.68 -8.12
CA ALA A 18 16.89 -14.14 -8.33
C ALA A 18 17.00 -13.34 -9.63
N MET A 19 16.44 -13.86 -10.74
CA MET A 19 16.43 -13.15 -12.03
C MET A 19 15.66 -11.81 -11.94
N MET A 20 14.48 -11.81 -11.32
CA MET A 20 13.66 -10.61 -11.16
C MET A 20 14.35 -9.58 -10.27
N LEU A 21 14.87 -10.01 -9.13
CA LEU A 21 15.53 -9.15 -8.16
C LEU A 21 16.85 -8.58 -8.71
N GLN A 22 17.64 -9.35 -9.44
CA GLN A 22 18.85 -8.87 -10.06
C GLN A 22 18.57 -7.80 -11.12
N ARG A 23 17.54 -8.00 -11.96
CA ARG A 23 17.09 -6.97 -12.92
C ARG A 23 16.61 -5.70 -12.21
N ALA A 24 15.85 -5.85 -11.10
CA ALA A 24 15.41 -4.73 -10.29
C ALA A 24 16.59 -3.99 -9.64
N HIS A 25 17.56 -4.71 -9.13
CA HIS A 25 18.76 -4.16 -8.50
C HIS A 25 19.56 -3.29 -9.48
N TRP A 26 19.86 -3.79 -10.68
CA TRP A 26 20.54 -3.01 -11.70
C TRP A 26 19.77 -1.76 -12.11
N ALA A 27 18.43 -1.88 -12.23
CA ALA A 27 17.58 -0.74 -12.53
C ALA A 27 17.60 0.27 -11.37
N ALA A 28 17.56 -0.16 -10.12
CA ALA A 28 17.61 0.70 -8.94
C ALA A 28 18.94 1.45 -8.84
N GLU A 29 20.07 0.78 -9.08
CA GLU A 29 21.39 1.42 -9.07
C GLU A 29 21.54 2.52 -10.12
N LEU A 30 21.01 2.29 -11.33
CA LEU A 30 21.00 3.31 -12.37
C LEU A 30 20.04 4.45 -12.01
N PHE A 31 18.83 4.13 -11.54
CA PHE A 31 17.80 5.10 -11.19
C PHE A 31 18.23 5.99 -10.02
N ALA A 32 18.97 5.45 -9.05
CA ALA A 32 19.51 6.19 -7.91
C ALA A 32 20.38 7.40 -8.30
N ARG A 33 20.89 7.46 -9.53
CA ARG A 33 21.73 8.56 -10.06
C ARG A 33 20.94 9.63 -10.80
N TYR A 34 19.61 9.45 -10.99
CA TYR A 34 18.78 10.41 -11.71
C TYR A 34 18.54 11.66 -10.87
N ASP A 35 18.51 12.81 -11.56
CA ASP A 35 18.14 14.10 -10.99
C ASP A 35 16.61 14.22 -10.83
N ILE A 36 16.17 15.24 -10.10
CA ILE A 36 14.77 15.47 -9.80
C ILE A 36 13.92 15.69 -11.06
N GLU A 37 14.45 16.35 -12.08
CA GLU A 37 13.71 16.65 -13.31
C GLU A 37 13.44 15.38 -14.15
N ARG A 38 14.38 14.46 -14.18
CA ARG A 38 14.18 13.15 -14.81
C ARG A 38 13.14 12.33 -14.04
N VAL A 39 13.25 12.32 -12.71
CA VAL A 39 12.31 11.60 -11.86
C VAL A 39 10.89 12.16 -12.03
N ARG A 40 10.73 13.48 -12.00
CA ARG A 40 9.42 14.14 -12.19
C ARG A 40 8.77 13.79 -13.53
N ARG A 41 9.54 13.79 -14.63
CA ARG A 41 9.01 13.39 -15.96
C ARG A 41 8.52 11.95 -15.96
N ILE A 42 9.28 11.04 -15.35
CA ILE A 42 8.91 9.62 -15.29
C ILE A 42 7.65 9.44 -14.45
N VAL A 43 7.60 10.05 -13.27
CA VAL A 43 6.43 9.94 -12.37
C VAL A 43 5.19 10.55 -13.00
N ASP A 44 5.31 11.70 -13.66
CA ASP A 44 4.19 12.34 -14.36
C ASP A 44 3.63 11.47 -15.48
N ALA A 45 4.50 10.87 -16.30
CA ALA A 45 4.09 9.95 -17.37
C ALA A 45 3.36 8.71 -16.82
N VAL A 46 3.86 8.14 -15.73
CA VAL A 46 3.24 6.97 -15.07
C VAL A 46 1.91 7.34 -14.42
N ALA A 47 1.82 8.51 -13.76
CA ALA A 47 0.58 9.01 -13.19
C ALA A 47 -0.50 9.25 -14.28
N ALA A 48 -0.10 9.85 -15.41
CA ALA A 48 -0.98 10.05 -16.55
C ALA A 48 -1.46 8.72 -17.17
N ALA A 49 -0.57 7.73 -17.28
CA ALA A 49 -0.96 6.40 -17.76
C ALA A 49 -1.94 5.71 -16.80
N GLY A 50 -1.72 5.84 -15.48
CA GLY A 50 -2.64 5.32 -14.47
C GLY A 50 -4.03 5.95 -14.55
N GLU A 51 -4.10 7.28 -14.65
CA GLU A 51 -5.34 8.04 -14.81
C GLU A 51 -6.08 7.64 -16.10
N ALA A 52 -5.39 7.60 -17.24
CA ALA A 52 -5.97 7.27 -18.53
C ALA A 52 -6.60 5.87 -18.60
N HIS A 53 -6.17 4.95 -17.73
CA HIS A 53 -6.68 3.58 -17.65
C HIS A 53 -7.53 3.31 -16.41
N ALA A 54 -7.88 4.35 -15.63
CA ALA A 54 -8.56 4.21 -14.34
C ALA A 54 -9.91 3.49 -14.45
N GLU A 55 -10.73 3.81 -15.47
CA GLU A 55 -12.05 3.22 -15.72
C GLU A 55 -11.91 1.76 -16.20
N ARG A 56 -11.12 1.52 -17.23
CA ARG A 56 -10.87 0.17 -17.77
C ARG A 56 -10.46 -0.82 -16.68
N TYR A 57 -9.52 -0.42 -15.82
CA TYR A 57 -9.05 -1.30 -14.77
C TYR A 57 -9.99 -1.39 -13.56
N ALA A 58 -10.87 -0.41 -13.35
CA ALA A 58 -11.94 -0.51 -12.38
C ALA A 58 -12.97 -1.58 -12.79
N GLU A 59 -13.41 -1.56 -14.05
CA GLU A 59 -14.32 -2.55 -14.63
C GLU A 59 -13.70 -3.96 -14.56
N TRP A 60 -12.48 -4.12 -15.07
CA TRP A 60 -11.79 -5.41 -15.05
C TRP A 60 -11.53 -5.94 -13.64
N ALA A 61 -11.19 -5.07 -12.68
CA ALA A 61 -10.99 -5.49 -11.30
C ALA A 61 -12.29 -6.00 -10.66
N VAL A 62 -13.44 -5.39 -10.96
CA VAL A 62 -14.75 -5.90 -10.50
C VAL A 62 -15.09 -7.23 -11.17
N GLU A 63 -14.85 -7.35 -12.48
CA GLU A 63 -15.09 -8.59 -13.22
C GLU A 63 -14.22 -9.75 -12.68
N GLU A 64 -12.91 -9.54 -12.50
CA GLU A 64 -11.97 -10.58 -12.06
C GLU A 64 -12.16 -10.98 -10.60
N THR A 65 -12.43 -10.01 -9.71
CA THR A 65 -12.53 -10.26 -8.27
C THR A 65 -13.95 -10.52 -7.78
N GLY A 66 -14.95 -10.08 -8.52
CA GLY A 66 -16.35 -10.07 -8.08
C GLY A 66 -16.64 -9.10 -6.92
N MET A 67 -15.75 -8.13 -6.64
CA MET A 67 -15.81 -7.30 -5.44
C MET A 67 -15.92 -5.81 -5.76
N GLY A 68 -16.81 -5.13 -5.01
CA GLY A 68 -16.88 -3.68 -4.99
C GLY A 68 -17.76 -3.06 -6.08
N VAL A 69 -17.51 -1.80 -6.37
CA VAL A 69 -18.31 -0.93 -7.26
C VAL A 69 -17.37 -0.21 -8.23
N VAL A 70 -17.66 -0.28 -9.54
CA VAL A 70 -16.80 0.26 -10.59
C VAL A 70 -16.51 1.74 -10.37
N GLU A 71 -17.54 2.56 -10.17
CA GLU A 71 -17.41 4.01 -10.00
C GLU A 71 -16.51 4.37 -8.80
N HIS A 72 -16.61 3.61 -7.70
CA HIS A 72 -15.77 3.82 -6.52
C HIS A 72 -14.33 3.36 -6.76
N LYS A 73 -14.11 2.33 -7.58
CA LYS A 73 -12.76 1.92 -7.97
C LYS A 73 -12.12 2.93 -8.91
N VAL A 74 -12.88 3.55 -9.83
CA VAL A 74 -12.39 4.65 -10.66
C VAL A 74 -11.88 5.78 -9.79
N LEU A 75 -12.68 6.23 -8.81
CA LEU A 75 -12.26 7.29 -7.87
C LEU A 75 -10.96 6.93 -7.15
N LYS A 76 -10.82 5.69 -6.67
CA LYS A 76 -9.58 5.25 -6.00
C LYS A 76 -8.40 5.19 -6.97
N ASN A 77 -8.60 4.74 -8.20
CA ASN A 77 -7.54 4.66 -9.20
C ASN A 77 -7.03 6.06 -9.57
N VAL A 78 -7.91 7.03 -9.73
CA VAL A 78 -7.55 8.45 -9.98
C VAL A 78 -6.84 9.04 -8.75
N ALA A 79 -7.39 8.83 -7.55
CA ALA A 79 -6.78 9.30 -6.31
C ALA A 79 -5.36 8.75 -6.09
N CYS A 80 -5.11 7.49 -6.51
CA CYS A 80 -3.81 6.83 -6.39
C CYS A 80 -2.88 7.01 -7.60
N SER A 81 -3.30 7.74 -8.63
CA SER A 81 -2.48 8.10 -9.80
C SER A 81 -2.27 9.61 -9.88
N ARG A 82 -3.13 10.34 -10.57
CA ARG A 82 -3.00 11.77 -10.82
C ARG A 82 -3.02 12.60 -9.53
N GLU A 83 -4.02 12.40 -8.66
CA GLU A 83 -4.15 13.19 -7.43
C GLU A 83 -2.99 12.95 -6.46
N LEU A 84 -2.51 11.70 -6.37
CA LEU A 84 -1.33 11.37 -5.57
C LEU A 84 -0.08 12.11 -6.10
N TRP A 85 0.12 12.14 -7.42
CA TRP A 85 1.23 12.87 -8.02
C TRP A 85 1.10 14.38 -7.79
N ASP A 86 -0.07 14.95 -8.01
CA ASP A 86 -0.32 16.38 -7.79
C ASP A 86 -0.06 16.80 -6.33
N ARG A 87 -0.29 15.90 -5.38
CA ARG A 87 0.02 16.12 -3.95
C ARG A 87 1.52 16.18 -3.67
N TYR A 88 2.33 15.39 -4.38
CA TYR A 88 3.75 15.22 -4.05
C TYR A 88 4.72 15.81 -5.08
N ARG A 89 4.27 16.30 -6.24
CA ARG A 89 5.14 16.76 -7.33
C ARG A 89 6.10 17.90 -6.94
N ASP A 90 5.73 18.70 -5.95
CA ASP A 90 6.56 19.80 -5.47
C ASP A 90 7.51 19.38 -4.33
N HIS A 91 7.40 18.14 -3.84
CA HIS A 91 8.32 17.60 -2.84
C HIS A 91 9.58 17.07 -3.52
N ASP A 92 10.71 17.18 -2.81
CA ASP A 92 11.99 16.69 -3.28
C ASP A 92 12.55 15.59 -2.36
N TYR A 93 12.62 14.37 -2.90
CA TYR A 93 13.20 13.19 -2.25
C TYR A 93 14.49 12.75 -2.94
N VAL A 94 15.03 13.59 -3.85
CA VAL A 94 16.10 13.26 -4.79
C VAL A 94 17.32 14.11 -4.57
N SER A 95 17.15 15.40 -4.29
CA SER A 95 18.26 16.36 -4.14
C SER A 95 18.84 16.37 -2.71
N PRO A 96 20.11 16.72 -2.54
CA PRO A 96 20.69 16.97 -1.23
C PRO A 96 19.95 18.08 -0.48
N ARG A 97 19.85 17.95 0.84
CA ARG A 97 19.33 18.99 1.72
C ARG A 97 20.44 19.61 2.54
N ILE A 98 20.55 20.92 2.49
CA ILE A 98 21.58 21.67 3.22
C ILE A 98 20.93 22.30 4.44
N LEU A 99 21.26 21.77 5.62
CA LEU A 99 20.80 22.28 6.91
C LEU A 99 21.93 23.15 7.49
N ALA A 100 22.04 24.38 6.98
CA ALA A 100 23.18 25.26 7.28
C ALA A 100 23.29 25.60 8.78
N ASP A 101 22.16 25.84 9.45
CA ASP A 101 22.12 26.17 10.88
C ASP A 101 22.61 25.00 11.75
N ASP A 102 22.36 23.77 11.32
CA ASP A 102 22.79 22.55 12.00
C ASP A 102 24.16 22.06 11.51
N LYS A 103 24.73 22.67 10.48
CA LYS A 103 25.94 22.24 9.77
C LYS A 103 25.87 20.77 9.35
N VAL A 104 24.73 20.38 8.76
CA VAL A 104 24.48 19.03 8.27
C VAL A 104 24.09 19.08 6.79
N LEU A 105 24.72 18.24 5.99
CA LEU A 105 24.30 17.92 4.64
C LEU A 105 23.62 16.55 4.66
N GLU A 106 22.36 16.49 4.21
CA GLU A 106 21.63 15.24 4.05
C GLU A 106 21.65 14.80 2.57
N LEU A 107 22.12 13.59 2.30
CA LEU A 107 22.15 12.98 0.98
C LEU A 107 21.07 11.88 0.91
N PRO A 108 20.13 11.96 -0.06
CA PRO A 108 19.06 10.97 -0.18
C PRO A 108 19.59 9.62 -0.67
N ARG A 109 19.16 8.56 0.00
CA ARG A 109 19.48 7.16 -0.29
C ARG A 109 18.20 6.41 -0.55
N PRO A 110 17.84 6.11 -1.80
CA PRO A 110 16.73 5.18 -2.09
C PRO A 110 16.86 3.90 -1.27
N ALA A 111 15.76 3.29 -0.90
CA ALA A 111 15.80 1.98 -0.25
C ALA A 111 16.49 0.94 -1.15
N GLY A 112 16.20 0.97 -2.45
CA GLY A 112 16.75 0.05 -3.44
C GLY A 112 15.66 -0.72 -4.17
N VAL A 113 15.55 -2.03 -3.93
CA VAL A 113 14.53 -2.91 -4.48
C VAL A 113 13.38 -3.08 -3.49
N ILE A 114 12.20 -2.64 -3.88
CA ILE A 114 10.96 -2.81 -3.12
C ILE A 114 10.22 -4.06 -3.61
N PHE A 115 9.94 -5.01 -2.70
CA PHE A 115 9.00 -6.08 -2.97
C PHE A 115 7.61 -5.72 -2.43
N ALA A 116 6.63 -5.58 -3.31
CA ALA A 116 5.32 -5.04 -3.00
C ALA A 116 4.21 -6.08 -3.18
N LEU A 117 3.48 -6.40 -2.10
CA LEU A 117 2.32 -7.30 -2.15
C LEU A 117 1.03 -6.49 -2.15
N THR A 118 0.09 -6.83 -3.05
CA THR A 118 -1.18 -6.12 -3.21
C THR A 118 -2.38 -7.03 -2.94
N PRO A 119 -3.46 -6.53 -2.31
CA PRO A 119 -4.64 -7.30 -1.98
C PRO A 119 -5.62 -7.43 -3.15
N THR A 120 -6.61 -8.33 -3.05
CA THR A 120 -7.73 -8.42 -4.00
C THR A 120 -8.73 -7.28 -3.86
N THR A 121 -8.89 -6.74 -2.66
CA THR A 121 -9.91 -5.73 -2.34
C THR A 121 -9.67 -4.40 -3.06
N ASN A 122 -8.41 -3.98 -3.17
CA ASN A 122 -8.02 -2.72 -3.81
C ASN A 122 -6.82 -2.93 -4.74
N PRO A 123 -6.94 -3.79 -5.76
CA PRO A 123 -5.76 -4.25 -6.50
C PRO A 123 -5.06 -3.12 -7.24
N ILE A 124 -5.78 -2.39 -8.09
CA ILE A 124 -5.21 -1.37 -8.98
C ILE A 124 -4.78 -0.11 -8.23
N ALA A 125 -5.65 0.42 -7.36
CA ALA A 125 -5.29 1.58 -6.54
C ALA A 125 -4.02 1.34 -5.70
N THR A 126 -3.84 0.10 -5.18
CA THR A 126 -2.64 -0.27 -4.43
C THR A 126 -1.40 -0.40 -5.33
N VAL A 127 -1.56 -0.93 -6.55
CA VAL A 127 -0.48 -0.97 -7.55
C VAL A 127 -0.04 0.44 -7.89
N TYR A 128 -0.96 1.31 -8.29
CA TYR A 128 -0.66 2.69 -8.66
C TYR A 128 0.04 3.44 -7.54
N PHE A 129 -0.53 3.38 -6.34
CA PHE A 129 0.02 3.99 -5.15
C PHE A 129 1.47 3.56 -4.90
N LYS A 130 1.75 2.26 -4.84
CA LYS A 130 3.08 1.75 -4.51
C LYS A 130 4.11 2.02 -5.61
N VAL A 131 3.72 1.90 -6.87
CA VAL A 131 4.60 2.20 -8.01
C VAL A 131 5.00 3.68 -7.99
N LEU A 132 4.06 4.60 -7.82
CA LEU A 132 4.37 6.02 -7.79
C LEU A 132 5.27 6.39 -6.61
N LEU A 133 5.02 5.84 -5.40
CA LEU A 133 5.90 6.06 -4.25
C LEU A 133 7.34 5.56 -4.51
N ALA A 134 7.47 4.38 -5.11
CA ALA A 134 8.77 3.83 -5.47
C ALA A 134 9.53 4.73 -6.45
N LEU A 135 8.85 5.19 -7.50
CA LEU A 135 9.46 6.05 -8.52
C LEU A 135 9.85 7.44 -7.99
N MET A 136 8.98 8.08 -7.18
CA MET A 136 9.28 9.38 -6.56
C MET A 136 10.56 9.36 -5.74
N THR A 137 10.94 8.19 -5.22
CA THR A 137 12.10 7.97 -4.37
C THR A 137 13.21 7.18 -5.04
N ARG A 138 13.17 7.03 -6.37
CA ARG A 138 14.17 6.35 -7.21
C ARG A 138 14.42 4.90 -6.84
N ASN A 139 13.40 4.20 -6.36
CA ASN A 139 13.46 2.77 -6.11
C ASN A 139 12.99 1.96 -7.32
N ALA A 140 13.49 0.74 -7.45
CA ALA A 140 12.86 -0.28 -8.27
C ALA A 140 11.77 -1.02 -7.47
N ILE A 141 10.76 -1.54 -8.15
CA ILE A 141 9.65 -2.23 -7.50
C ILE A 141 9.28 -3.52 -8.24
N VAL A 142 9.14 -4.60 -7.48
CA VAL A 142 8.58 -5.88 -7.94
C VAL A 142 7.22 -6.06 -7.28
N VAL A 143 6.15 -6.02 -8.06
CA VAL A 143 4.77 -6.13 -7.59
C VAL A 143 4.33 -7.59 -7.64
N SER A 144 3.84 -8.12 -6.53
CA SER A 144 3.17 -9.43 -6.48
C SER A 144 1.70 -9.24 -6.14
N PRO A 145 0.80 -9.41 -7.11
CA PRO A 145 -0.64 -9.34 -6.87
C PRO A 145 -1.14 -10.56 -6.11
N HIS A 146 -2.28 -10.40 -5.44
CA HIS A 146 -3.03 -11.54 -4.94
C HIS A 146 -3.51 -12.41 -6.12
N PRO A 147 -3.50 -13.75 -6.03
CA PRO A 147 -3.92 -14.63 -7.12
C PRO A 147 -5.30 -14.30 -7.72
N GLY A 148 -6.24 -13.84 -6.90
CA GLY A 148 -7.60 -13.45 -7.32
C GLY A 148 -7.71 -12.10 -8.06
N ALA A 149 -6.59 -11.40 -8.31
CA ALA A 149 -6.55 -10.16 -9.09
C ALA A 149 -5.26 -10.08 -9.92
N LYS A 150 -4.70 -11.24 -10.28
CA LYS A 150 -3.38 -11.31 -10.93
C LYS A 150 -3.38 -10.76 -12.36
N ALA A 151 -4.44 -11.03 -13.13
CA ALA A 151 -4.48 -10.65 -14.54
C ALA A 151 -4.61 -9.14 -14.72
N VAL A 152 -5.54 -8.50 -14.02
CA VAL A 152 -5.73 -7.06 -14.07
C VAL A 152 -4.51 -6.31 -13.53
N CYS A 153 -3.89 -6.80 -12.43
CA CYS A 153 -2.68 -6.19 -11.89
C CYS A 153 -1.48 -6.36 -12.83
N ALA A 154 -1.31 -7.52 -13.46
CA ALA A 154 -0.20 -7.75 -14.38
C ALA A 154 -0.25 -6.82 -15.59
N ASP A 155 -1.44 -6.63 -16.16
CA ASP A 155 -1.63 -5.71 -17.28
C ASP A 155 -1.41 -4.25 -16.86
N ALA A 156 -1.96 -3.85 -15.71
CA ALA A 156 -1.76 -2.50 -15.19
C ALA A 156 -0.28 -2.20 -14.92
N VAL A 157 0.45 -3.12 -14.30
CA VAL A 157 1.90 -2.92 -14.04
C VAL A 157 2.68 -2.83 -15.34
N ARG A 158 2.34 -3.61 -16.39
CA ARG A 158 2.97 -3.50 -17.70
C ARG A 158 2.75 -2.13 -18.32
N VAL A 159 1.53 -1.62 -18.31
CA VAL A 159 1.21 -0.27 -18.82
C VAL A 159 2.01 0.82 -18.08
N LEU A 160 2.11 0.73 -16.74
CA LEU A 160 2.92 1.68 -15.97
C LEU A 160 4.41 1.54 -16.27
N SER A 161 4.92 0.31 -16.44
CA SER A 161 6.31 0.04 -16.81
C SER A 161 6.64 0.61 -18.19
N ASP A 162 5.78 0.39 -19.18
CA ASP A 162 5.96 0.90 -20.54
C ASP A 162 5.98 2.44 -20.55
N ALA A 163 5.07 3.08 -19.81
CA ALA A 163 5.05 4.54 -19.66
C ALA A 163 6.32 5.08 -18.98
N ALA A 164 6.80 4.39 -17.94
CA ALA A 164 8.02 4.75 -17.24
C ALA A 164 9.25 4.67 -18.17
N VAL A 165 9.40 3.56 -18.89
CA VAL A 165 10.53 3.33 -19.81
C VAL A 165 10.49 4.33 -20.97
N ALA A 166 9.30 4.60 -21.54
CA ALA A 166 9.12 5.60 -22.59
C ALA A 166 9.51 7.01 -22.11
N ALA A 167 9.32 7.32 -20.81
CA ALA A 167 9.73 8.57 -20.19
C ALA A 167 11.23 8.59 -19.77
N GLY A 168 11.95 7.49 -19.96
CA GLY A 168 13.38 7.36 -19.71
C GLY A 168 13.76 6.67 -18.39
N ALA A 169 12.84 5.97 -17.74
CA ALA A 169 13.19 5.11 -16.59
C ALA A 169 14.04 3.92 -17.02
N PRO A 170 14.92 3.41 -16.13
CA PRO A 170 15.66 2.18 -16.42
C PRO A 170 14.69 1.01 -16.64
N ASP A 171 14.95 0.19 -17.67
CA ASP A 171 14.22 -1.04 -17.85
C ASP A 171 14.39 -1.97 -16.63
N GLY A 172 13.30 -2.56 -16.16
CA GLY A 172 13.28 -3.40 -14.97
C GLY A 172 13.03 -2.66 -13.65
N CYS A 173 12.89 -1.32 -13.64
CA CYS A 173 12.54 -0.59 -12.43
C CYS A 173 11.10 -0.86 -11.96
N ILE A 174 10.21 -1.32 -12.84
CA ILE A 174 8.86 -1.78 -12.49
C ILE A 174 8.67 -3.17 -13.05
N GLN A 175 8.40 -4.15 -12.18
CA GLN A 175 8.19 -5.54 -12.58
C GLN A 175 6.96 -6.11 -11.87
N VAL A 176 6.38 -7.18 -12.44
CA VAL A 176 5.25 -7.89 -11.86
C VAL A 176 5.48 -9.39 -11.82
N VAL A 177 5.03 -10.02 -10.74
CA VAL A 177 4.91 -11.47 -10.62
C VAL A 177 3.59 -11.89 -11.29
N GLU A 178 3.63 -12.30 -12.56
CA GLU A 178 2.43 -12.65 -13.31
C GLU A 178 1.72 -13.89 -12.75
N GLU A 179 2.49 -14.89 -12.31
CA GLU A 179 1.99 -16.12 -11.71
C GLU A 179 2.49 -16.23 -10.26
N PRO A 180 1.80 -15.61 -9.29
CA PRO A 180 2.20 -15.67 -7.89
C PRO A 180 2.01 -17.07 -7.32
N SER A 181 3.06 -17.59 -6.68
CA SER A 181 3.03 -18.84 -5.95
C SER A 181 3.72 -18.69 -4.60
N ILE A 182 3.32 -19.46 -3.60
CA ILE A 182 3.90 -19.38 -2.26
C ILE A 182 5.42 -19.49 -2.30
N PRO A 183 6.03 -20.51 -2.99
CA PRO A 183 7.49 -20.62 -3.02
C PRO A 183 8.19 -19.42 -3.67
N LEU A 184 7.62 -18.85 -4.74
CA LEU A 184 8.20 -17.69 -5.40
C LEU A 184 8.11 -16.44 -4.51
N ILE A 185 6.98 -16.25 -3.83
CA ILE A 185 6.78 -15.12 -2.92
C ILE A 185 7.73 -15.23 -1.72
N GLU A 186 7.88 -16.41 -1.14
CA GLU A 186 8.83 -16.67 -0.05
C GLU A 186 10.28 -16.40 -0.50
N ALA A 187 10.67 -16.86 -1.69
CA ALA A 187 11.99 -16.58 -2.24
C ALA A 187 12.23 -15.07 -2.43
N LEU A 188 11.25 -14.32 -3.00
CA LEU A 188 11.33 -12.87 -3.15
C LEU A 188 11.40 -12.14 -1.81
N MET A 189 10.68 -12.63 -0.77
CA MET A 189 10.69 -12.04 0.56
C MET A 189 12.00 -12.25 1.31
N THR A 190 12.65 -13.40 1.13
CA THR A 190 13.83 -13.80 1.94
C THR A 190 15.15 -13.52 1.25
N ASP A 191 15.15 -13.20 -0.03
CA ASP A 191 16.36 -12.84 -0.77
C ASP A 191 16.95 -11.52 -0.26
N GLN A 192 18.27 -11.48 -0.08
CA GLN A 192 18.99 -10.31 0.43
C GLN A 192 18.98 -9.12 -0.55
N THR A 193 18.64 -9.34 -1.81
CA THR A 193 18.49 -8.28 -2.82
C THR A 193 17.16 -7.53 -2.65
N THR A 194 16.22 -8.04 -1.85
CA THR A 194 15.02 -7.31 -1.45
C THR A 194 15.35 -6.37 -0.29
N ASP A 195 15.43 -5.09 -0.57
CA ASP A 195 15.82 -4.09 0.43
C ASP A 195 14.68 -3.73 1.38
N VAL A 196 13.42 -3.71 0.88
CA VAL A 196 12.24 -3.48 1.72
C VAL A 196 11.00 -4.18 1.16
N ILE A 197 10.22 -4.78 2.05
CA ILE A 197 8.92 -5.39 1.71
C ILE A 197 7.81 -4.42 2.10
N VAL A 198 6.91 -4.11 1.16
CA VAL A 198 5.69 -3.33 1.43
C VAL A 198 4.48 -4.24 1.28
N ALA A 199 4.03 -4.81 2.41
CA ALA A 199 2.97 -5.81 2.43
C ALA A 199 1.61 -5.20 2.80
N THR A 200 0.67 -5.22 1.86
CA THR A 200 -0.74 -4.91 2.11
C THR A 200 -1.57 -6.16 1.85
N GLY A 201 -2.19 -6.70 2.88
CA GLY A 201 -2.94 -7.95 2.76
C GLY A 201 -3.35 -8.53 4.11
N GLY A 202 -3.79 -9.78 4.11
CA GLY A 202 -4.21 -10.47 5.33
C GLY A 202 -3.06 -10.73 6.32
N ASN A 203 -3.42 -11.04 7.57
CA ASN A 203 -2.47 -11.26 8.67
C ASN A 203 -1.35 -12.27 8.34
N ALA A 204 -1.64 -13.31 7.57
CA ALA A 204 -0.66 -14.33 7.22
C ALA A 204 0.49 -13.76 6.37
N VAL A 205 0.17 -12.98 5.35
CA VAL A 205 1.12 -12.32 4.45
C VAL A 205 1.97 -11.30 5.20
N VAL A 206 1.33 -10.47 6.03
CA VAL A 206 2.04 -9.46 6.83
C VAL A 206 3.00 -10.12 7.82
N ARG A 207 2.58 -11.21 8.47
CA ARG A 207 3.47 -11.97 9.37
C ARG A 207 4.62 -12.64 8.62
N ALA A 208 4.39 -13.14 7.41
CA ALA A 208 5.46 -13.71 6.57
C ALA A 208 6.49 -12.63 6.22
N ALA A 209 6.05 -11.43 5.81
CA ALA A 209 6.93 -10.31 5.55
C ALA A 209 7.81 -9.95 6.74
N TYR A 210 7.26 -9.84 7.95
CA TYR A 210 8.04 -9.55 9.16
C TYR A 210 8.96 -10.70 9.63
N ARG A 211 8.70 -11.93 9.18
CA ARG A 211 9.55 -13.10 9.50
C ARG A 211 10.61 -13.36 8.46
N SER A 212 10.58 -12.69 7.32
CA SER A 212 11.51 -12.94 6.20
C SER A 212 12.97 -12.64 6.52
N GLY A 213 13.23 -11.77 7.50
CA GLY A 213 14.56 -11.25 7.83
C GLY A 213 14.88 -9.92 7.15
N ASN A 214 14.13 -9.53 6.12
CA ASN A 214 14.28 -8.24 5.44
C ASN A 214 13.42 -7.15 6.11
N PRO A 215 13.81 -5.86 5.99
CA PRO A 215 12.98 -4.76 6.42
C PRO A 215 11.58 -4.83 5.80
N ALA A 216 10.54 -4.65 6.60
CA ALA A 216 9.17 -4.75 6.14
C ALA A 216 8.27 -3.62 6.68
N ILE A 217 7.38 -3.13 5.83
CA ILE A 217 6.26 -2.25 6.15
C ILE A 217 5.00 -3.05 5.87
N GLY A 218 4.39 -3.58 6.92
CA GLY A 218 3.19 -4.41 6.82
C GLY A 218 2.00 -3.72 7.47
N VAL A 219 0.82 -3.91 6.89
CA VAL A 219 -0.44 -3.37 7.38
C VAL A 219 -1.38 -4.48 7.76
N GLY A 220 -1.78 -4.49 9.04
CA GLY A 220 -2.75 -5.42 9.59
C GLY A 220 -4.19 -5.03 9.25
N PRO A 221 -5.17 -5.88 9.66
CA PRO A 221 -6.59 -5.62 9.47
C PRO A 221 -7.05 -4.39 10.25
N GLY A 222 -8.09 -3.73 9.76
CA GLY A 222 -8.84 -2.72 10.50
C GLY A 222 -9.83 -3.36 11.49
N ASN A 223 -10.41 -2.54 12.32
CA ASN A 223 -11.65 -2.78 13.05
C ASN A 223 -12.14 -1.44 13.62
N VAL A 224 -12.76 -0.63 12.80
CA VAL A 224 -13.00 0.78 13.08
C VAL A 224 -14.23 0.99 13.95
N PRO A 225 -14.10 1.43 15.23
CA PRO A 225 -15.22 1.94 16.01
C PRO A 225 -15.57 3.36 15.54
N ALA A 226 -16.86 3.63 15.31
CA ALA A 226 -17.39 4.95 15.03
C ALA A 226 -18.21 5.42 16.24
N PHE A 227 -17.65 6.32 17.04
CA PHE A 227 -18.32 6.83 18.23
C PHE A 227 -19.14 8.09 17.91
N VAL A 228 -20.41 8.09 18.30
CA VAL A 228 -21.34 9.21 18.14
C VAL A 228 -21.80 9.64 19.53
N ASP A 229 -21.33 10.81 19.98
CA ASP A 229 -21.73 11.37 21.27
C ASP A 229 -23.00 12.23 21.20
N ALA A 230 -23.57 12.57 22.33
CA ALA A 230 -24.79 13.37 22.43
C ALA A 230 -24.70 14.79 21.82
N THR A 231 -23.47 15.28 21.53
CA THR A 231 -23.27 16.63 20.98
C THR A 231 -23.09 16.64 19.46
N ALA A 232 -23.08 15.46 18.81
CA ALA A 232 -22.87 15.34 17.38
C ALA A 232 -24.02 15.96 16.57
N ASP A 233 -23.69 16.49 15.39
CA ASP A 233 -24.71 16.69 14.35
C ASP A 233 -25.13 15.31 13.82
N ILE A 234 -26.24 14.80 14.36
CA ILE A 234 -26.68 13.42 14.14
C ILE A 234 -27.02 13.17 12.67
N ALA A 235 -27.59 14.15 11.96
CA ALA A 235 -27.92 13.99 10.55
C ALA A 235 -26.67 13.95 9.68
N ALA A 236 -25.68 14.81 9.98
CA ALA A 236 -24.38 14.78 9.29
C ALA A 236 -23.60 13.51 9.61
N ALA A 237 -23.59 13.06 10.88
CA ALA A 237 -22.94 11.82 11.31
C ALA A 237 -23.51 10.59 10.59
N ALA A 238 -24.84 10.47 10.54
CA ALA A 238 -25.52 9.37 9.84
C ALA A 238 -25.15 9.31 8.36
N ARG A 239 -25.18 10.44 7.66
CA ARG A 239 -24.76 10.54 6.24
C ARG A 239 -23.30 10.11 6.08
N ALA A 240 -22.40 10.71 6.85
CA ALA A 240 -20.96 10.43 6.77
C ALA A 240 -20.65 8.93 7.01
N ILE A 241 -21.31 8.31 8.00
CA ILE A 241 -21.13 6.88 8.31
C ILE A 241 -21.67 6.00 7.18
N VAL A 242 -22.88 6.28 6.66
CA VAL A 242 -23.48 5.48 5.58
C VAL A 242 -22.68 5.62 4.29
N ASP A 243 -22.27 6.85 3.92
CA ASP A 243 -21.45 7.10 2.73
C ASP A 243 -20.11 6.38 2.84
N SER A 244 -19.46 6.47 3.99
CA SER A 244 -18.21 5.78 4.28
C SER A 244 -18.37 4.26 4.21
N LYS A 245 -19.38 3.72 4.89
CA LYS A 245 -19.59 2.27 4.97
C LYS A 245 -20.02 1.64 3.65
N SER A 246 -20.79 2.33 2.83
CA SER A 246 -21.21 1.83 1.52
C SER A 246 -20.15 2.00 0.43
N PHE A 247 -19.11 2.81 0.68
CA PHE A 247 -18.07 3.05 -0.32
C PHE A 247 -17.38 1.75 -0.72
N ASP A 248 -17.40 1.46 -2.01
CA ASP A 248 -16.86 0.26 -2.65
C ASP A 248 -17.30 -1.05 -1.96
N ASN A 249 -18.58 -1.12 -1.57
CA ASN A 249 -19.17 -2.21 -0.80
C ASN A 249 -18.36 -2.56 0.47
N SER A 250 -17.78 -1.53 1.11
CA SER A 250 -17.06 -1.65 2.37
C SER A 250 -15.76 -2.48 2.33
N ILE A 251 -15.09 -2.56 1.20
CA ILE A 251 -13.84 -3.35 1.10
C ILE A 251 -12.57 -2.58 1.44
N LEU A 252 -12.66 -1.32 1.86
CA LEU A 252 -11.55 -0.61 2.47
C LEU A 252 -11.42 -1.03 3.95
N CYS A 253 -10.20 -1.34 4.41
CA CYS A 253 -9.93 -1.66 5.81
C CYS A 253 -10.18 -0.47 6.77
N THR A 254 -10.39 0.72 6.21
CA THR A 254 -10.73 1.95 6.92
C THR A 254 -12.23 2.18 7.09
N ASN A 255 -13.10 1.32 6.53
CA ASN A 255 -14.54 1.42 6.72
C ASN A 255 -14.93 1.08 8.17
N GLU A 256 -15.96 1.75 8.67
CA GLU A 256 -16.50 1.54 10.02
C GLU A 256 -16.95 0.08 10.21
N SER A 257 -16.61 -0.51 11.35
CA SER A 257 -17.04 -1.87 11.71
C SER A 257 -18.30 -1.86 12.56
N ALA A 258 -18.38 -0.95 13.52
CA ALA A 258 -19.55 -0.76 14.35
C ALA A 258 -19.71 0.69 14.79
N ILE A 259 -20.96 1.11 14.93
CA ILE A 259 -21.37 2.37 15.54
C ILE A 259 -21.50 2.15 17.05
N ILE A 260 -20.89 3.03 17.82
CA ILE A 260 -21.08 3.16 19.24
C ILE A 260 -21.81 4.48 19.47
N VAL A 261 -23.04 4.47 19.99
CA VAL A 261 -23.85 5.67 20.11
C VAL A 261 -24.33 5.87 21.54
N GLU A 262 -24.27 7.12 22.03
CA GLU A 262 -24.84 7.46 23.32
C GLU A 262 -26.36 7.32 23.28
N GLU A 263 -26.94 6.73 24.33
CA GLU A 263 -28.37 6.40 24.44
C GLU A 263 -29.28 7.60 24.16
N GLU A 264 -28.85 8.80 24.60
CA GLU A 264 -29.59 10.07 24.46
C GLU A 264 -29.94 10.39 23.00
N VAL A 265 -29.04 10.04 22.05
CA VAL A 265 -29.20 10.36 20.63
C VAL A 265 -29.42 9.12 19.75
N ALA A 266 -29.47 7.93 20.33
CA ALA A 266 -29.54 6.66 19.60
C ALA A 266 -30.76 6.56 18.69
N GLU A 267 -31.95 6.91 19.20
CA GLU A 267 -33.18 6.88 18.40
C GLU A 267 -33.16 7.90 17.25
N GLN A 268 -32.57 9.04 17.48
CA GLN A 268 -32.42 10.03 16.42
C GLN A 268 -31.44 9.53 15.35
N LEU A 269 -30.30 8.97 15.75
CA LEU A 269 -29.33 8.39 14.84
C LEU A 269 -29.94 7.27 13.98
N ILE A 270 -30.69 6.37 14.57
CA ILE A 270 -31.37 5.28 13.86
C ILE A 270 -32.28 5.81 12.76
N ARG A 271 -33.08 6.85 13.06
CA ARG A 271 -33.94 7.49 12.05
C ARG A 271 -33.12 8.12 10.93
N GLU A 272 -32.04 8.82 11.25
CA GLU A 272 -31.19 9.50 10.25
C GLU A 272 -30.40 8.49 9.41
N LEU A 273 -29.94 7.37 9.99
CA LEU A 273 -29.33 6.26 9.24
C LEU A 273 -30.29 5.72 8.19
N GLY A 274 -31.58 5.52 8.56
CA GLY A 274 -32.63 5.13 7.62
C GLY A 274 -32.81 6.14 6.47
N ARG A 275 -32.81 7.44 6.77
CA ARG A 275 -32.88 8.50 5.75
C ARG A 275 -31.66 8.54 4.83
N ALA A 276 -30.50 8.15 5.34
CA ALA A 276 -29.25 8.05 4.58
C ALA A 276 -29.16 6.79 3.71
N GLY A 277 -30.15 5.88 3.77
CA GLY A 277 -30.21 4.65 2.98
C GLY A 277 -29.73 3.40 3.71
N ALA A 278 -29.67 3.41 5.04
CA ALA A 278 -29.45 2.21 5.81
C ALA A 278 -30.75 1.48 6.15
N HIS A 279 -30.73 0.15 6.18
CA HIS A 279 -31.77 -0.67 6.78
C HIS A 279 -31.33 -1.08 8.18
N VAL A 280 -32.06 -0.63 9.19
CA VAL A 280 -31.79 -1.02 10.58
C VAL A 280 -32.58 -2.29 10.89
N CYS A 281 -31.88 -3.37 11.12
CA CYS A 281 -32.44 -4.70 11.30
C CYS A 281 -33.26 -4.82 12.60
N THR A 282 -34.38 -5.52 12.53
CA THR A 282 -35.10 -5.99 13.73
C THR A 282 -34.31 -7.06 14.47
N PRO A 283 -34.62 -7.40 15.71
CA PRO A 283 -33.93 -8.48 16.43
C PRO A 283 -33.92 -9.81 15.68
N GLU A 284 -34.99 -10.17 15.01
CA GLU A 284 -35.12 -11.40 14.21
C GLU A 284 -34.23 -11.32 12.92
N GLU A 285 -34.14 -10.15 12.32
CA GLU A 285 -33.29 -9.93 11.17
C GLU A 285 -31.79 -9.96 11.55
N VAL A 286 -31.45 -9.42 12.73
CA VAL A 286 -30.07 -9.48 13.25
C VAL A 286 -29.58 -10.92 13.38
N GLU A 287 -30.41 -11.81 13.92
CA GLU A 287 -30.07 -13.24 14.07
C GLU A 287 -29.85 -13.89 12.70
N ARG A 288 -30.71 -13.62 11.72
CA ARG A 288 -30.57 -14.13 10.36
C ARG A 288 -29.26 -13.59 9.70
N VAL A 289 -28.96 -12.30 9.85
CA VAL A 289 -27.72 -11.69 9.36
C VAL A 289 -26.52 -12.34 10.05
N ARG A 290 -26.57 -12.53 11.38
CA ARG A 290 -25.47 -13.15 12.14
C ARG A 290 -25.21 -14.58 11.68
N GLU A 291 -26.24 -15.41 11.59
CA GLU A 291 -26.13 -16.80 11.15
C GLU A 291 -25.60 -16.89 9.70
N HIS A 292 -26.09 -16.01 8.81
CA HIS A 292 -25.68 -15.99 7.42
C HIS A 292 -24.22 -15.57 7.24
N LEU A 293 -23.80 -14.51 7.94
CA LEU A 293 -22.44 -13.97 7.81
C LEU A 293 -21.38 -14.78 8.56
N PHE A 294 -21.77 -15.41 9.68
CA PHE A 294 -20.84 -16.04 10.61
C PHE A 294 -21.28 -17.47 10.99
N PRO A 295 -21.52 -18.37 10.01
CA PRO A 295 -21.77 -19.78 10.35
C PRO A 295 -20.61 -20.32 11.18
N ASP A 296 -20.93 -21.05 12.25
CA ASP A 296 -19.94 -21.58 13.19
C ASP A 296 -18.95 -20.52 13.72
N HIS A 297 -19.42 -19.28 13.92
CA HIS A 297 -18.63 -18.11 14.36
C HIS A 297 -17.48 -17.73 13.41
N ARG A 298 -17.46 -18.21 12.17
CA ARG A 298 -16.47 -17.88 11.13
C ARG A 298 -17.12 -17.03 10.05
N MET A 299 -16.40 -15.96 9.68
CA MET A 299 -16.88 -15.10 8.62
C MET A 299 -16.85 -15.80 7.25
N ARG A 300 -17.91 -15.68 6.48
CA ARG A 300 -17.98 -16.09 5.08
C ARG A 300 -17.19 -15.15 4.18
N LEU A 301 -16.06 -15.63 3.68
CA LEU A 301 -15.16 -14.82 2.85
C LEU A 301 -15.67 -14.59 1.42
N ASP A 302 -16.56 -15.46 0.95
CA ASP A 302 -17.20 -15.36 -0.38
C ASP A 302 -18.18 -14.19 -0.50
N LEU A 303 -18.58 -13.60 0.62
CA LEU A 303 -19.46 -12.44 0.70
C LEU A 303 -18.72 -11.10 0.62
N ILE A 304 -17.39 -11.09 0.78
CA ILE A 304 -16.60 -9.85 0.78
C ILE A 304 -16.87 -9.02 -0.48
N GLY A 305 -17.18 -7.75 -0.30
CA GLY A 305 -17.43 -6.81 -1.41
C GLY A 305 -18.77 -6.93 -2.10
N LYS A 306 -19.70 -7.79 -1.61
CA LYS A 306 -21.08 -7.84 -2.09
C LYS A 306 -21.90 -6.65 -1.61
N SER A 307 -22.93 -6.25 -2.37
CA SER A 307 -23.82 -5.15 -2.00
C SER A 307 -24.71 -5.49 -0.81
N ALA A 308 -25.23 -4.47 -0.11
CA ALA A 308 -26.15 -4.65 1.00
C ALA A 308 -27.45 -5.38 0.60
N THR A 309 -27.93 -5.16 -0.62
CA THR A 309 -29.14 -5.81 -1.15
C THR A 309 -28.94 -7.30 -1.40
N VAL A 310 -27.78 -7.69 -1.94
CA VAL A 310 -27.42 -9.12 -2.12
C VAL A 310 -27.30 -9.81 -0.77
N LEU A 311 -26.61 -9.19 0.20
CA LEU A 311 -26.48 -9.74 1.54
C LEU A 311 -27.82 -9.89 2.26
N ALA A 312 -28.75 -8.93 2.09
CA ALA A 312 -30.09 -8.99 2.63
C ALA A 312 -30.89 -10.15 2.00
N GLU A 313 -30.88 -10.26 0.68
CA GLU A 313 -31.58 -11.33 -0.05
C GLU A 313 -31.10 -12.72 0.39
N GLU A 314 -29.78 -12.93 0.42
CA GLU A 314 -29.19 -14.20 0.85
C GLU A 314 -29.47 -14.54 2.33
N ALA A 315 -29.59 -13.52 3.20
CA ALA A 315 -30.00 -13.69 4.60
C ALA A 315 -31.51 -13.78 4.78
N GLY A 316 -32.30 -13.76 3.70
CA GLY A 316 -33.78 -13.86 3.76
C GLY A 316 -34.46 -12.60 4.28
N LEU A 317 -33.84 -11.42 4.13
CA LEU A 317 -34.43 -10.13 4.48
C LEU A 317 -35.04 -9.47 3.22
N THR A 318 -36.14 -8.75 3.45
CA THR A 318 -36.75 -7.90 2.43
C THR A 318 -36.43 -6.45 2.70
N VAL A 319 -35.58 -5.84 1.85
CA VAL A 319 -35.15 -4.44 1.99
C VAL A 319 -35.42 -3.65 0.70
N PRO A 320 -35.55 -2.32 0.76
CA PRO A 320 -35.63 -1.49 -0.43
C PRO A 320 -34.40 -1.68 -1.34
N ALA A 321 -34.60 -1.64 -2.66
CA ALA A 321 -33.50 -1.74 -3.64
C ALA A 321 -32.45 -0.62 -3.50
N THR A 322 -32.80 0.48 -2.83
CA THR A 322 -31.91 1.61 -2.54
C THR A 322 -31.11 1.43 -1.26
N THR A 323 -31.22 0.27 -0.58
CA THR A 323 -30.49 0.00 0.66
C THR A 323 -29.00 -0.09 0.40
N ARG A 324 -28.24 0.76 1.09
CA ARG A 324 -26.78 0.90 0.94
C ARG A 324 -26.01 0.15 2.02
N VAL A 325 -26.59 0.04 3.22
CA VAL A 325 -25.95 -0.53 4.41
C VAL A 325 -27.00 -1.25 5.25
N LEU A 326 -26.66 -2.42 5.79
CA LEU A 326 -27.44 -3.08 6.84
C LEU A 326 -26.85 -2.69 8.20
N VAL A 327 -27.68 -2.26 9.14
CA VAL A 327 -27.28 -1.95 10.51
C VAL A 327 -27.84 -3.01 11.44
N ALA A 328 -26.98 -3.75 12.10
CA ALA A 328 -27.30 -4.84 12.99
C ALA A 328 -27.04 -4.45 14.46
N PRO A 329 -28.08 -4.05 15.24
CA PRO A 329 -27.93 -3.75 16.65
C PRO A 329 -27.46 -4.98 17.45
N PHE A 330 -26.59 -4.75 18.45
CA PHE A 330 -26.15 -5.76 19.41
C PHE A 330 -25.96 -5.14 20.80
N SER A 331 -25.91 -5.98 21.85
CA SER A 331 -26.03 -5.50 23.23
C SER A 331 -24.69 -5.12 23.86
N LEU A 332 -23.61 -5.84 23.55
CA LEU A 332 -22.34 -5.69 24.26
C LEU A 332 -21.13 -6.02 23.37
N VAL A 333 -20.07 -5.23 23.49
CA VAL A 333 -18.78 -5.50 22.82
C VAL A 333 -18.01 -6.51 23.63
N VAL A 334 -18.03 -7.76 23.18
CA VAL A 334 -17.28 -8.88 23.76
C VAL A 334 -16.54 -9.65 22.64
N PRO A 335 -15.51 -10.44 22.96
CA PRO A 335 -14.78 -11.20 21.96
C PRO A 335 -15.64 -12.18 21.14
N GLU A 336 -16.73 -12.65 21.70
CA GLU A 336 -17.67 -13.60 21.09
C GLU A 336 -18.64 -12.92 20.12
N GLU A 337 -18.84 -11.58 20.19
CA GLU A 337 -19.75 -10.84 19.29
C GLU A 337 -19.10 -10.55 17.94
N PRO A 338 -19.45 -11.27 16.87
CA PRO A 338 -18.83 -11.10 15.56
C PRO A 338 -19.27 -9.79 14.89
N LEU A 339 -20.43 -9.22 15.24
CA LEU A 339 -20.89 -7.94 14.66
C LEU A 339 -20.03 -6.75 15.09
N ALA A 340 -19.24 -6.89 16.17
CA ALA A 340 -18.26 -5.90 16.60
C ALA A 340 -16.91 -5.96 15.85
N ARG A 341 -16.74 -6.93 14.91
CA ARG A 341 -15.50 -7.14 14.19
C ARG A 341 -15.55 -6.55 12.77
N GLU A 342 -14.35 -6.40 12.16
CA GLU A 342 -14.23 -6.07 10.74
C GLU A 342 -14.92 -7.11 9.87
N LYS A 343 -15.67 -6.65 8.87
CA LYS A 343 -16.48 -7.53 8.02
C LYS A 343 -16.15 -7.40 6.52
N LEU A 344 -15.61 -6.26 6.07
CA LEU A 344 -15.40 -5.92 4.65
C LEU A 344 -16.68 -6.10 3.81
N LEU A 345 -17.80 -5.76 4.43
CA LEU A 345 -19.17 -5.86 3.91
C LEU A 345 -19.93 -4.61 4.31
N PRO A 346 -20.94 -4.15 3.57
CA PRO A 346 -21.79 -3.04 3.95
C PRO A 346 -22.79 -3.41 5.07
N VAL A 347 -22.23 -3.97 6.16
CA VAL A 347 -22.93 -4.33 7.40
C VAL A 347 -22.25 -3.68 8.58
N LEU A 348 -22.98 -2.83 9.30
CA LEU A 348 -22.55 -2.15 10.52
C LEU A 348 -23.13 -2.82 11.75
N GLY A 349 -22.30 -3.10 12.75
CA GLY A 349 -22.80 -3.30 14.10
C GLY A 349 -23.28 -1.97 14.69
N LEU A 350 -24.23 -2.01 15.63
CA LEU A 350 -24.63 -0.84 16.40
C LEU A 350 -24.80 -1.21 17.87
N VAL A 351 -24.09 -0.50 18.75
CA VAL A 351 -24.22 -0.67 20.20
C VAL A 351 -24.54 0.65 20.87
N ARG A 352 -25.51 0.65 21.78
CA ARG A 352 -25.89 1.81 22.58
C ARG A 352 -25.10 1.82 23.89
N VAL A 353 -24.71 3.00 24.32
CA VAL A 353 -23.92 3.21 25.55
C VAL A 353 -24.54 4.34 26.38
N PRO A 354 -24.46 4.28 27.71
CA PRO A 354 -25.13 5.27 28.56
C PRO A 354 -24.44 6.64 28.55
N ASN A 355 -23.17 6.73 28.20
CA ASN A 355 -22.39 7.97 28.24
C ASN A 355 -21.04 7.82 27.51
N THR A 356 -20.30 8.94 27.37
CA THR A 356 -18.99 9.03 26.73
C THR A 356 -17.96 8.03 27.28
N ARG A 357 -17.90 7.86 28.60
CA ARG A 357 -16.94 6.92 29.23
C ARG A 357 -17.22 5.48 28.80
N ALA A 358 -18.46 5.07 28.77
CA ALA A 358 -18.86 3.75 28.27
C ALA A 358 -18.57 3.59 26.77
N GLY A 359 -18.78 4.66 25.99
CA GLY A 359 -18.44 4.70 24.55
C GLY A 359 -16.96 4.48 24.30
N ILE A 360 -16.10 5.19 25.02
CA ILE A 360 -14.64 5.00 24.95
C ILE A 360 -14.26 3.57 25.35
N SER A 361 -14.87 3.02 26.40
CA SER A 361 -14.60 1.65 26.85
C SER A 361 -15.01 0.61 25.82
N ALA A 362 -16.16 0.81 25.13
CA ALA A 362 -16.61 -0.06 24.05
C ALA A 362 -15.65 0.00 22.83
N ALA A 363 -15.22 1.19 22.42
CA ALA A 363 -14.23 1.35 21.35
C ALA A 363 -12.89 0.65 21.70
N GLN A 364 -12.42 0.80 22.93
CA GLN A 364 -11.24 0.08 23.40
C GLN A 364 -11.42 -1.43 23.40
N ALA A 365 -12.61 -1.93 23.71
CA ALA A 365 -12.92 -3.36 23.69
C ALA A 365 -12.87 -3.92 22.26
N MET A 366 -13.45 -3.20 21.28
CA MET A 366 -13.34 -3.55 19.86
C MET A 366 -11.89 -3.64 19.41
N LEU A 367 -11.07 -2.62 19.74
CA LEU A 367 -9.67 -2.54 19.33
C LEU A 367 -8.76 -3.54 20.04
N ARG A 368 -9.14 -4.03 21.23
CA ARG A 368 -8.44 -5.16 21.88
C ARG A 368 -8.66 -6.48 21.16
N ALA A 369 -9.82 -6.66 20.55
CA ALA A 369 -10.11 -7.88 19.79
C ALA A 369 -9.33 -7.91 18.47
N THR A 370 -9.32 -6.81 17.72
CA THR A 370 -8.55 -6.63 16.47
C THR A 370 -8.51 -5.15 16.09
N GLY A 371 -7.66 -4.74 15.14
CA GLY A 371 -7.61 -3.39 14.59
C GLY A 371 -6.76 -2.39 15.38
N ALA A 372 -6.04 -2.82 16.43
CA ALA A 372 -5.14 -1.93 17.16
C ALA A 372 -4.11 -1.27 16.24
N GLY A 373 -3.90 0.04 16.42
CA GLY A 373 -3.01 0.86 15.59
C GLY A 373 -3.62 1.35 14.29
N HIS A 374 -4.78 0.81 13.85
CA HIS A 374 -5.36 1.18 12.57
C HIS A 374 -6.04 2.56 12.62
N SER A 375 -7.33 2.65 12.76
CA SER A 375 -8.09 3.90 12.78
C SER A 375 -9.38 3.79 13.59
N ALA A 376 -9.95 4.96 13.95
CA ALA A 376 -11.24 5.11 14.59
C ALA A 376 -11.90 6.40 14.10
N SER A 377 -13.21 6.55 14.26
CA SER A 377 -13.90 7.81 14.02
C SER A 377 -14.68 8.26 15.23
N ILE A 378 -14.88 9.57 15.34
CA ILE A 378 -15.73 10.19 16.34
C ILE A 378 -16.56 11.30 15.70
N HIS A 379 -17.85 11.34 16.04
CA HIS A 379 -18.76 12.42 15.69
C HIS A 379 -19.13 13.13 16.99
N SER A 380 -18.67 14.37 17.13
CA SER A 380 -18.81 15.19 18.33
C SER A 380 -18.52 16.65 18.03
N THR A 381 -19.13 17.57 18.77
CA THR A 381 -18.75 19.00 18.76
C THR A 381 -17.98 19.40 20.01
N ARG A 382 -17.78 18.47 20.95
CA ARG A 382 -17.09 18.74 22.22
C ARG A 382 -15.61 18.41 22.11
N ALA A 383 -14.75 19.45 22.07
CA ALA A 383 -13.31 19.28 21.95
C ALA A 383 -12.68 18.36 23.04
N GLN A 384 -13.18 18.45 24.28
CA GLN A 384 -12.70 17.59 25.37
C GLN A 384 -12.98 16.11 25.11
N THR A 385 -14.21 15.77 24.66
CA THR A 385 -14.58 14.40 24.27
C THR A 385 -13.69 13.87 23.13
N ILE A 386 -13.46 14.70 22.11
CA ILE A 386 -12.60 14.34 20.97
C ILE A 386 -11.18 14.02 21.46
N MET A 387 -10.62 14.85 22.35
CA MET A 387 -9.29 14.67 22.89
C MET A 387 -9.21 13.41 23.78
N GLU A 388 -10.19 13.19 24.67
CA GLU A 388 -10.25 12.01 25.54
C GLU A 388 -10.38 10.72 24.75
N TYR A 389 -11.23 10.72 23.71
CA TYR A 389 -11.38 9.58 22.80
C TYR A 389 -10.06 9.29 22.09
N GLY A 390 -9.45 10.31 21.46
CA GLY A 390 -8.19 10.18 20.74
C GLY A 390 -7.03 9.67 21.61
N ALA A 391 -6.97 10.12 22.87
CA ALA A 391 -5.95 9.67 23.81
C ALA A 391 -6.17 8.24 24.34
N ALA A 392 -7.45 7.81 24.42
CA ALA A 392 -7.80 6.54 25.03
C ALA A 392 -7.78 5.36 24.05
N VAL A 393 -8.15 5.58 22.78
CA VAL A 393 -8.20 4.51 21.76
C VAL A 393 -6.82 4.20 21.22
N LYS A 394 -6.47 2.92 21.16
CA LYS A 394 -5.14 2.48 20.68
C LYS A 394 -5.10 2.40 19.15
N VAL A 395 -5.31 3.53 18.50
CA VAL A 395 -5.17 3.71 17.05
C VAL A 395 -4.23 4.88 16.75
N LEU A 396 -3.81 5.05 15.53
CA LEU A 396 -2.88 6.12 15.12
C LEU A 396 -3.54 7.18 14.24
N ARG A 397 -4.83 7.00 13.93
CA ARG A 397 -5.68 7.94 13.20
C ARG A 397 -7.06 7.96 13.83
N VAL A 398 -7.53 9.15 14.14
CA VAL A 398 -8.92 9.39 14.57
C VAL A 398 -9.50 10.44 13.64
N THR A 399 -10.53 10.07 12.88
CA THR A 399 -11.26 11.03 12.05
C THR A 399 -12.39 11.67 12.86
N VAL A 400 -12.59 12.97 12.65
CA VAL A 400 -13.57 13.76 13.40
C VAL A 400 -14.62 14.30 12.45
N ASN A 401 -15.90 13.96 12.68
CA ASN A 401 -17.05 14.45 11.92
C ASN A 401 -16.98 14.18 10.40
N VAL A 402 -16.29 13.11 10.01
CA VAL A 402 -16.14 12.68 8.61
C VAL A 402 -16.13 11.17 8.55
N GLY A 403 -16.54 10.59 7.42
CA GLY A 403 -16.48 9.14 7.20
C GLY A 403 -15.06 8.61 7.26
N ASN A 404 -14.84 7.51 7.95
CA ASN A 404 -13.48 7.02 8.22
C ASN A 404 -12.82 6.37 7.00
N SER A 405 -13.59 5.82 6.04
CA SER A 405 -13.03 5.15 4.86
C SER A 405 -12.05 6.04 4.09
N LEU A 406 -12.53 7.15 3.58
CA LEU A 406 -11.75 8.12 2.83
C LEU A 406 -11.04 9.13 3.74
N GLY A 407 -11.56 9.34 4.97
CA GLY A 407 -10.94 10.23 5.95
C GLY A 407 -9.57 9.73 6.42
N SER A 408 -9.48 8.46 6.84
CA SER A 408 -8.21 7.85 7.27
C SER A 408 -7.24 7.59 6.10
N ALA A 409 -7.78 7.39 4.89
CA ALA A 409 -6.97 7.27 3.68
C ALA A 409 -6.39 8.61 3.19
N GLY A 410 -6.74 9.74 3.84
CA GLY A 410 -6.20 11.06 3.52
C GLY A 410 -6.89 11.77 2.35
N VAL A 411 -8.04 11.26 1.88
CA VAL A 411 -8.81 11.87 0.79
C VAL A 411 -9.72 12.99 1.31
N LEU A 412 -10.37 12.78 2.47
CA LEU A 412 -11.28 13.75 3.08
C LEU A 412 -10.69 14.47 4.30
N THR A 413 -9.41 14.29 4.56
CA THR A 413 -8.66 14.95 5.66
C THR A 413 -7.30 15.42 5.16
N ASN A 414 -6.57 16.15 6.02
CA ASN A 414 -5.19 16.54 5.72
C ASN A 414 -4.14 15.46 6.08
N LEU A 415 -4.56 14.23 6.37
CA LEU A 415 -3.64 13.11 6.47
C LEU A 415 -2.99 12.82 5.10
N ALA A 416 -1.82 12.20 5.10
CA ALA A 416 -1.19 11.79 3.86
C ALA A 416 -2.08 10.79 3.10
N PRO A 417 -2.37 10.99 1.80
CA PRO A 417 -3.13 10.03 1.01
C PRO A 417 -2.38 8.71 0.91
N THR A 418 -3.08 7.60 1.19
CA THR A 418 -2.44 6.28 1.22
C THR A 418 -3.40 5.13 0.96
N MET A 419 -2.86 4.06 0.36
CA MET A 419 -3.45 2.72 0.34
C MET A 419 -2.74 1.74 1.29
N THR A 420 -1.84 2.25 2.15
CA THR A 420 -1.07 1.46 3.11
C THR A 420 -1.06 2.15 4.46
N ILE A 421 -1.99 1.75 5.31
CA ILE A 421 -2.25 2.33 6.64
C ILE A 421 -1.33 1.70 7.67
N GLY A 422 -0.21 2.35 8.01
CA GLY A 422 0.70 1.85 9.04
C GLY A 422 0.03 1.76 10.42
N THR A 423 0.16 0.62 11.09
CA THR A 423 -0.49 0.36 12.38
C THR A 423 0.44 0.52 13.59
N GLY A 424 1.71 0.85 13.35
CA GLY A 424 2.71 1.10 14.37
C GLY A 424 2.86 -0.03 15.38
N PHE A 425 3.46 0.28 16.52
CA PHE A 425 3.74 -0.70 17.56
C PHE A 425 2.46 -1.34 18.13
N TYR A 426 1.33 -0.62 18.17
CA TYR A 426 0.05 -1.18 18.59
C TYR A 426 -0.42 -2.32 17.69
N GLY A 427 -0.22 -2.18 16.36
CA GLY A 427 -0.54 -3.21 15.37
C GLY A 427 0.63 -4.14 15.02
N ARG A 428 1.73 -4.06 15.79
CA ARG A 428 2.98 -4.82 15.55
C ARG A 428 3.57 -4.56 14.16
N SER A 429 3.53 -3.30 13.73
CA SER A 429 4.06 -2.81 12.48
C SER A 429 5.23 -1.85 12.72
N SER A 430 6.15 -1.74 11.77
CA SER A 430 7.29 -0.82 11.80
C SER A 430 6.91 0.63 11.50
N LEU A 431 5.77 0.86 10.83
CA LEU A 431 5.30 2.19 10.45
C LEU A 431 4.05 2.57 11.22
N GLY A 432 4.06 3.73 11.89
CA GLY A 432 2.96 4.26 12.70
C GLY A 432 2.09 5.30 12.02
N GLU A 433 2.32 5.60 10.76
CA GLU A 433 1.59 6.62 10.00
C GLU A 433 1.17 6.11 8.62
N ASN A 434 0.48 6.92 7.85
CA ASN A 434 0.18 6.62 6.45
C ASN A 434 1.49 6.51 5.67
N LEU A 435 1.65 5.48 4.85
CA LEU A 435 2.84 5.33 4.03
C LEU A 435 2.93 6.49 3.03
N GLU A 436 4.09 7.12 2.98
CA GLU A 436 4.42 8.24 2.11
C GLU A 436 5.76 8.01 1.42
N PRO A 437 6.11 8.77 0.36
CA PRO A 437 7.41 8.63 -0.31
C PRO A 437 8.61 8.73 0.64
N ARG A 438 8.55 9.62 1.65
CA ARG A 438 9.64 9.82 2.63
C ARG A 438 10.04 8.56 3.41
N HIS A 439 9.17 7.55 3.49
CA HIS A 439 9.44 6.29 4.19
C HIS A 439 10.24 5.28 3.34
N LEU A 440 10.41 5.56 2.05
CA LEU A 440 11.13 4.73 1.09
C LEU A 440 12.48 5.32 0.67
N VAL A 441 12.95 6.33 1.40
CA VAL A 441 14.25 6.96 1.24
C VAL A 441 14.91 7.17 2.59
N ASN A 442 16.19 6.78 2.69
CA ASN A 442 17.03 7.08 3.83
C ASN A 442 17.90 8.31 3.54
N TRP A 443 18.48 8.89 4.57
CA TRP A 443 19.32 10.08 4.44
C TRP A 443 20.66 9.83 5.09
N THR A 444 21.73 9.90 4.29
CA THR A 444 23.09 9.93 4.84
C THR A 444 23.38 11.34 5.33
N ARG A 445 23.71 11.48 6.60
CA ARG A 445 24.05 12.76 7.21
C ARG A 445 25.56 12.95 7.25
N VAL A 446 26.02 13.99 6.55
CA VAL A 446 27.40 14.48 6.64
C VAL A 446 27.38 15.64 7.64
N ALA A 447 27.86 15.39 8.84
CA ALA A 447 27.78 16.34 9.94
C ALA A 447 29.17 16.97 10.21
N TYR A 448 29.19 18.29 10.30
CA TYR A 448 30.39 19.06 10.62
C TYR A 448 30.53 19.29 12.13
N ASN A 449 31.71 19.78 12.53
CA ASN A 449 31.95 20.18 13.90
C ASN A 449 30.92 21.24 14.35
N ALA A 450 30.32 21.03 15.51
CA ALA A 450 29.33 21.95 16.10
C ALA A 450 29.95 23.31 16.53
N ASP A 451 31.28 23.40 16.67
CA ASP A 451 31.96 24.65 16.96
C ASP A 451 31.67 25.69 15.84
N ARG A 452 31.12 26.83 16.25
CA ARG A 452 30.75 27.90 15.33
C ARG A 452 31.95 28.56 14.61
N SER A 453 33.15 28.42 15.17
CA SER A 453 34.39 28.92 14.55
C SER A 453 34.86 28.09 13.35
N VAL A 454 34.38 26.82 13.27
CA VAL A 454 34.66 25.96 12.11
C VAL A 454 33.65 26.27 11.01
N PRO A 455 34.10 26.68 9.81
CA PRO A 455 33.17 26.98 8.73
C PRO A 455 32.44 25.71 8.23
N PHE A 456 31.20 25.92 7.73
CA PHE A 456 30.45 24.92 7.00
C PHE A 456 30.63 25.23 5.50
N ASP A 457 31.00 24.22 4.71
CA ASP A 457 31.25 24.40 3.28
C ASP A 457 29.96 24.73 2.53
N GLU A 458 30.10 25.40 1.39
CA GLU A 458 28.97 25.74 0.52
C GLU A 458 28.70 24.59 -0.46
N PHE A 459 27.56 23.93 -0.30
CA PHE A 459 27.12 22.81 -1.14
C PHE A 459 26.04 23.20 -2.17
N GLY A 460 25.71 24.49 -2.26
CA GLY A 460 24.65 24.98 -3.16
C GLY A 460 24.87 24.55 -4.61
N GLY A 461 23.84 23.94 -5.21
CA GLY A 461 23.91 23.47 -6.61
C GLY A 461 24.77 22.24 -6.88
N MET A 462 25.45 21.69 -5.87
CA MET A 462 26.23 20.47 -6.03
C MET A 462 25.33 19.23 -6.09
N GLN A 463 25.66 18.31 -6.99
CA GLN A 463 25.03 17.00 -7.09
C GLN A 463 26.02 15.93 -6.61
N PRO A 464 25.56 14.93 -5.81
CA PRO A 464 26.44 13.87 -5.30
C PRO A 464 26.95 12.94 -6.40
N TRP A 465 26.25 12.92 -7.53
CA TRP A 465 26.61 12.11 -8.69
C TRP A 465 26.89 13.03 -9.88
N ARG A 466 28.12 13.05 -10.34
CA ARG A 466 28.40 13.57 -11.68
C ARG A 466 27.97 12.49 -12.65
N LEU A 467 26.92 12.74 -13.41
CA LEU A 467 26.67 11.99 -14.62
C LEU A 467 27.86 12.36 -15.53
N GLU A 468 28.78 11.40 -15.78
CA GLU A 468 29.67 11.53 -16.90
C GLU A 468 28.78 11.77 -18.11
N THR A 469 28.83 12.95 -18.68
CA THR A 469 28.25 13.20 -19.99
C THR A 469 28.90 12.18 -20.89
N VAL A 470 28.17 11.12 -21.25
CA VAL A 470 28.57 10.31 -22.40
C VAL A 470 28.74 11.35 -23.49
N PRO A 471 29.94 11.52 -24.06
CA PRO A 471 30.12 12.48 -25.13
C PRO A 471 29.05 12.08 -26.16
N THR A 472 28.07 12.93 -26.38
CA THR A 472 27.21 12.82 -27.55
C THR A 472 28.18 12.79 -28.70
N ALA A 473 28.36 11.63 -29.31
CA ALA A 473 29.11 11.52 -30.55
C ALA A 473 28.51 12.56 -31.46
N ALA A 474 29.29 13.61 -31.69
CA ALA A 474 28.90 14.66 -32.60
C ALA A 474 28.59 13.95 -33.93
N SER A 475 27.30 14.05 -34.30
CA SER A 475 26.89 13.70 -35.65
C SER A 475 27.74 14.55 -36.60
N SER A 476 28.76 13.97 -37.11
CA SER A 476 29.38 14.52 -38.31
C SER A 476 30.25 13.47 -38.98
N ALA A 477 30.09 13.47 -40.23
CA ALA A 477 30.96 12.93 -41.25
C ALA A 477 30.82 11.44 -41.56
N ALA A 478 30.64 11.25 -42.84
CA ALA A 478 30.61 10.02 -43.58
C ALA A 478 31.68 9.01 -43.17
N PRO A 479 31.45 7.72 -43.37
CA PRO A 479 32.36 6.68 -42.95
C PRO A 479 33.71 6.87 -43.73
N ALA A 480 34.75 7.19 -42.98
CA ALA A 480 36.09 7.02 -43.44
C ALA A 480 36.42 5.53 -43.46
N ASP A 481 37.11 5.09 -44.52
CA ASP A 481 37.56 3.71 -44.66
C ASP A 481 38.27 3.19 -43.41
N PRO A 482 38.13 1.91 -43.07
CA PRO A 482 38.75 1.34 -41.89
C PRO A 482 40.28 1.37 -42.04
N ALA A 483 40.95 2.07 -41.12
CA ALA A 483 42.36 2.01 -41.01
C ALA A 483 42.82 0.56 -40.72
N PRO A 484 43.97 0.11 -41.27
CA PRO A 484 44.42 -1.25 -41.08
C PRO A 484 44.70 -1.56 -39.61
N ALA A 485 44.20 -2.68 -39.15
CA ALA A 485 44.36 -3.17 -37.78
C ALA A 485 45.82 -3.26 -37.40
N THR A 486 46.18 -2.70 -36.25
CA THR A 486 47.54 -2.75 -35.70
C THR A 486 47.92 -4.20 -35.32
N PRO A 487 49.10 -4.68 -35.59
CA PRO A 487 49.55 -6.08 -35.36
C PRO A 487 49.45 -6.57 -33.91
N ALA A 488 49.36 -5.64 -32.94
CA ALA A 488 49.31 -5.99 -31.52
C ALA A 488 47.97 -6.64 -31.07
N THR A 489 46.86 -6.36 -31.79
CA THR A 489 45.53 -6.88 -31.39
C THR A 489 45.34 -8.32 -31.83
N ASP A 490 45.93 -8.75 -32.91
CA ASP A 490 45.84 -10.12 -33.42
C ASP A 490 46.75 -11.07 -32.61
N VAL A 491 47.90 -10.62 -32.15
CA VAL A 491 48.76 -11.39 -31.25
C VAL A 491 48.11 -11.64 -29.91
N LEU A 492 47.40 -10.65 -29.34
CA LEU A 492 46.70 -10.80 -28.09
C LEU A 492 45.49 -11.75 -28.24
N ARG A 493 44.75 -11.72 -29.34
CA ARG A 493 43.68 -12.63 -29.64
C ARG A 493 44.11 -14.09 -29.80
N GLU A 494 45.25 -14.31 -30.47
CA GLU A 494 45.80 -15.65 -30.60
C GLU A 494 46.35 -16.20 -29.28
N GLU A 495 46.94 -15.36 -28.45
CA GLU A 495 47.42 -15.76 -27.12
C GLU A 495 46.28 -16.12 -26.18
N VAL A 496 45.19 -15.33 -26.12
CA VAL A 496 43.99 -15.63 -25.35
C VAL A 496 43.31 -16.93 -25.85
N ARG A 497 43.26 -17.12 -27.17
CA ARG A 497 42.69 -18.36 -27.76
C ARG A 497 43.55 -19.59 -27.43
N ARG A 498 44.86 -19.48 -27.38
CA ARG A 498 45.77 -20.55 -26.97
C ARG A 498 45.56 -20.91 -25.52
N LEU A 499 45.50 -19.95 -24.60
CA LEU A 499 45.28 -20.18 -23.18
C LEU A 499 43.94 -20.86 -22.90
N ILE A 500 42.88 -20.44 -23.57
CA ILE A 500 41.54 -21.09 -23.45
C ILE A 500 41.59 -22.53 -23.94
N LEU A 501 42.31 -22.81 -25.03
CA LEU A 501 42.43 -24.17 -25.57
C LEU A 501 43.29 -25.08 -24.70
N GLU A 502 44.31 -24.55 -24.00
CA GLU A 502 45.11 -25.28 -23.04
C GLU A 502 44.31 -25.65 -21.80
N GLU A 503 43.54 -24.71 -21.25
CA GLU A 503 42.67 -24.97 -20.07
C GLU A 503 41.54 -25.95 -20.37
N LEU A 504 40.93 -25.86 -21.56
CA LEU A 504 39.94 -26.83 -22.01
C LEU A 504 40.51 -28.26 -22.19
N LYS A 505 41.79 -28.37 -22.60
CA LYS A 505 42.48 -29.66 -22.70
C LYS A 505 42.83 -30.25 -21.35
N GLU A 506 43.15 -29.44 -20.35
CA GLU A 506 43.36 -29.89 -18.98
C GLU A 506 42.06 -30.37 -18.32
N LEU A 507 40.96 -29.66 -18.52
CA LEU A 507 39.62 -30.03 -18.03
C LEU A 507 39.06 -31.33 -18.66
N THR A 508 39.52 -31.67 -19.90
CA THR A 508 39.12 -32.94 -20.55
C THR A 508 40.02 -34.12 -20.25
N ARG A 509 41.11 -33.92 -19.48
CA ARG A 509 42.00 -34.96 -19.02
C ARG A 509 41.79 -35.43 -17.58
N GLN A 510 40.87 -34.83 -16.86
CA GLN A 510 40.34 -35.30 -15.58
C GLN A 510 39.01 -36.05 -15.76
#